data_5ed8f7c153693445e2c912ec4978cfc7
#
_entry.id   5ed8f7c153693445e2c912ec4978cfc7
#
_cell.length_a   1.000
_cell.length_b   1.000
_cell.length_c   1.000
_cell.angle_alpha   90.00
_cell.angle_beta   90.00
_cell.angle_gamma   90.00
#
_symmetry.space_group_name_H-M   'P 1'
#
loop_
_entity.id
_entity.type
_entity.pdbx_description
1 polymer ?
#
loop_
_entity_poly.entity_id
_entity_poly.type
_entity_poly.pdbx_seq_one_letter_code
_entity_poly.pdbx_strand_id
1 'polypeptide(L)'
;SLEKQIERAFSGKKISGVALIINSPGGSPVQSALISERIIELSKKQNVPVFAFVEDVAASGGYWLACAADEIFVMPASIVGSIGVISAGFGFVEVIKKIGVERRVFSKGENKGLLDPFQPQNPDDVKVITDLQEEIHQQFKDWVSKRRGNRLNTEVVKKEGIFEAKIFSGSKACEVGLADAIGELKQVLRERFDEDIIFKGTDSSTVITAL
;
A
#
# COMPACT_ATOMS: atom_id res chain seq x y z
N SER A 1 -14.49 7.32 11.80
CA SER A 1 -13.45 6.33 11.51
C SER A 1 -13.39 6.08 10.01
N LEU A 2 -12.26 5.64 9.50
CA LEU A 2 -12.05 5.31 8.08
C LEU A 2 -13.09 4.30 7.57
N GLU A 3 -13.42 3.28 8.37
CA GLU A 3 -14.45 2.30 8.03
C GLU A 3 -15.80 2.93 7.67
N LYS A 4 -16.26 3.90 8.47
CA LYS A 4 -17.52 4.63 8.18
C LYS A 4 -17.44 5.43 6.88
N GLN A 5 -16.26 5.95 6.53
CA GLN A 5 -16.06 6.68 5.27
C GLN A 5 -16.12 5.72 4.07
N ILE A 6 -15.47 4.56 4.19
CA ILE A 6 -15.55 3.51 3.17
C ILE A 6 -17.00 3.05 2.98
N GLU A 7 -17.72 2.72 4.06
CA GLU A 7 -19.15 2.33 3.98
C GLU A 7 -20.01 3.42 3.33
N ARG A 8 -19.76 4.70 3.68
CA ARG A 8 -20.46 5.83 3.11
C ARG A 8 -20.23 5.97 1.60
N ALA A 9 -19.01 5.69 1.11
CA ALA A 9 -18.71 5.70 -0.32
C ALA A 9 -19.54 4.68 -1.10
N PHE A 10 -19.90 3.56 -0.50
CA PHE A 10 -20.72 2.53 -1.12
C PHE A 10 -22.21 2.60 -0.75
N SER A 11 -22.68 3.57 0.05
CA SER A 11 -24.05 3.61 0.60
C SER A 11 -25.04 4.48 -0.18
N GLY A 12 -24.65 5.09 -1.29
CA GLY A 12 -25.52 5.96 -2.09
C GLY A 12 -26.56 5.22 -2.94
N LYS A 13 -27.66 5.90 -3.27
CA LYS A 13 -28.57 5.41 -4.32
C LYS A 13 -27.97 5.72 -5.68
N LYS A 14 -27.90 4.71 -6.58
CA LYS A 14 -27.39 4.84 -7.95
C LYS A 14 -25.90 5.28 -8.00
N ILE A 15 -25.02 4.58 -7.27
CA ILE A 15 -23.58 4.79 -7.38
C ILE A 15 -23.10 4.07 -8.64
N SER A 16 -22.43 4.79 -9.54
CA SER A 16 -21.85 4.25 -10.78
C SER A 16 -20.45 3.66 -10.56
N GLY A 17 -19.72 4.15 -9.55
CA GLY A 17 -18.39 3.69 -9.18
C GLY A 17 -17.89 4.33 -7.89
N VAL A 18 -16.79 3.81 -7.36
CA VAL A 18 -16.07 4.40 -6.23
C VAL A 18 -14.65 4.72 -6.67
N ALA A 19 -14.21 5.95 -6.45
CA ALA A 19 -12.85 6.39 -6.71
C ALA A 19 -12.05 6.44 -5.42
N LEU A 20 -10.90 5.75 -5.42
CA LEU A 20 -9.87 5.86 -4.38
C LEU A 20 -8.82 6.86 -4.86
N ILE A 21 -8.71 8.00 -4.21
CA ILE A 21 -7.62 8.93 -4.47
C ILE A 21 -6.49 8.58 -3.52
N ILE A 22 -5.32 8.28 -4.07
CA ILE A 22 -4.20 7.74 -3.29
C ILE A 22 -3.00 8.67 -3.41
N ASN A 23 -2.56 9.16 -2.25
CA ASN A 23 -1.30 9.87 -2.09
C ASN A 23 -0.64 9.38 -0.79
N SER A 24 0.08 8.25 -0.88
CA SER A 24 0.60 7.56 0.31
C SER A 24 1.94 6.87 0.02
N PRO A 25 2.96 7.11 0.86
CA PRO A 25 4.25 6.39 0.78
C PRO A 25 4.17 4.97 1.36
N GLY A 26 3.05 4.58 1.96
CA GLY A 26 2.84 3.29 2.59
C GLY A 26 2.51 3.37 4.08
N GLY A 27 2.67 2.26 4.77
CA GLY A 27 2.36 2.14 6.20
C GLY A 27 2.22 0.68 6.64
N SER A 28 1.39 0.42 7.64
CA SER A 28 1.20 -0.92 8.18
C SER A 28 0.62 -1.90 7.15
N PRO A 29 1.26 -3.05 6.91
CA PRO A 29 0.75 -4.05 5.97
C PRO A 29 -0.62 -4.59 6.38
N VAL A 30 -0.85 -4.82 7.66
CA VAL A 30 -2.13 -5.34 8.18
C VAL A 30 -3.26 -4.32 7.94
N GLN A 31 -3.02 -3.03 8.19
CA GLN A 31 -4.04 -2.00 7.94
C GLN A 31 -4.34 -1.88 6.45
N SER A 32 -3.31 -1.93 5.60
CA SER A 32 -3.50 -1.91 4.14
C SER A 32 -4.32 -3.10 3.66
N ALA A 33 -4.06 -4.30 4.19
CA ALA A 33 -4.83 -5.50 3.87
C ALA A 33 -6.30 -5.39 4.31
N LEU A 34 -6.56 -5.02 5.57
CA LEU A 34 -7.92 -4.89 6.11
C LEU A 34 -8.76 -3.88 5.32
N ILE A 35 -8.18 -2.72 5.01
CA ILE A 35 -8.85 -1.69 4.22
C ILE A 35 -9.15 -2.19 2.80
N SER A 36 -8.17 -2.85 2.16
CA SER A 36 -8.33 -3.41 0.83
C SER A 36 -9.41 -4.48 0.77
N GLU A 37 -9.43 -5.40 1.73
CA GLU A 37 -10.45 -6.44 1.83
C GLU A 37 -11.84 -5.84 2.02
N ARG A 38 -11.98 -4.82 2.87
CA ARG A 38 -13.25 -4.12 3.09
C ARG A 38 -13.77 -3.43 1.84
N ILE A 39 -12.89 -2.76 1.09
CA ILE A 39 -13.25 -2.13 -0.19
C ILE A 39 -13.75 -3.18 -1.18
N ILE A 40 -13.04 -4.28 -1.33
CA ILE A 40 -13.43 -5.36 -2.26
C ILE A 40 -14.74 -6.03 -1.83
N GLU A 41 -14.94 -6.26 -0.55
CA GLU A 41 -16.19 -6.81 -0.01
C GLU A 41 -17.38 -5.92 -0.39
N LEU A 42 -17.27 -4.62 -0.14
CA LEU A 42 -18.35 -3.67 -0.42
C LEU A 42 -18.58 -3.49 -1.92
N SER A 43 -17.51 -3.43 -2.72
CA SER A 43 -17.60 -3.41 -4.18
C SER A 43 -18.41 -4.59 -4.71
N LYS A 44 -18.08 -5.81 -4.28
CA LYS A 44 -18.80 -7.03 -4.66
C LYS A 44 -20.25 -7.03 -4.19
N LYS A 45 -20.50 -6.65 -2.93
CA LYS A 45 -21.82 -6.62 -2.33
C LYS A 45 -22.76 -5.64 -3.04
N GLN A 46 -22.25 -4.49 -3.45
CA GLN A 46 -23.04 -3.44 -4.11
C GLN A 46 -22.98 -3.55 -5.65
N ASN A 47 -22.14 -4.44 -6.18
CA ASN A 47 -21.85 -4.56 -7.62
C ASN A 47 -21.41 -3.22 -8.24
N VAL A 48 -20.49 -2.54 -7.57
CA VAL A 48 -20.00 -1.19 -7.93
C VAL A 48 -18.49 -1.28 -8.20
N PRO A 49 -18.00 -0.85 -9.37
CA PRO A 49 -16.58 -0.84 -9.70
C PRO A 49 -15.79 0.16 -8.85
N VAL A 50 -14.53 -0.17 -8.62
CA VAL A 50 -13.59 0.67 -7.88
C VAL A 50 -12.44 1.09 -8.79
N PHE A 51 -12.13 2.39 -8.79
CA PHE A 51 -11.05 2.99 -9.56
C PHE A 51 -10.05 3.65 -8.61
N ALA A 52 -8.76 3.37 -8.75
CA ALA A 52 -7.72 4.06 -8.02
C ALA A 52 -7.09 5.14 -8.88
N PHE A 53 -6.95 6.32 -8.32
CA PHE A 53 -6.24 7.46 -8.91
C PHE A 53 -5.08 7.83 -8.01
N VAL A 54 -3.87 7.65 -8.53
CA VAL A 54 -2.65 7.98 -7.80
C VAL A 54 -2.27 9.43 -8.10
N GLU A 55 -2.17 10.22 -7.05
CA GLU A 55 -1.65 11.57 -7.13
C GLU A 55 -0.11 11.56 -7.19
N ASP A 56 0.59 12.04 -6.16
CA ASP A 56 2.06 12.05 -6.15
C ASP A 56 2.65 10.65 -5.96
N VAL A 57 2.07 9.85 -5.04
CA VAL A 57 2.67 8.58 -4.66
C VAL A 57 1.65 7.52 -4.25
N ALA A 58 1.86 6.30 -4.73
CA ALA A 58 1.27 5.07 -4.20
C ALA A 58 2.39 4.03 -4.05
N ALA A 59 3.09 4.06 -2.92
CA ALA A 59 4.23 3.19 -2.65
C ALA A 59 3.97 2.26 -1.47
N SER A 60 4.57 1.07 -1.48
CA SER A 60 4.44 0.09 -0.38
C SER A 60 2.96 -0.16 -0.02
N GLY A 61 2.55 0.03 1.23
CA GLY A 61 1.14 -0.08 1.65
C GLY A 61 0.17 0.79 0.85
N GLY A 62 0.62 1.93 0.29
CA GLY A 62 -0.18 2.76 -0.64
C GLY A 62 -0.47 2.05 -1.95
N TYR A 63 0.51 1.32 -2.49
CA TYR A 63 0.31 0.48 -3.67
C TYR A 63 -0.55 -0.76 -3.37
N TRP A 64 -0.40 -1.33 -2.16
CA TRP A 64 -1.31 -2.38 -1.68
C TRP A 64 -2.76 -1.93 -1.78
N LEU A 65 -3.07 -0.71 -1.30
CA LEU A 65 -4.41 -0.12 -1.39
C LEU A 65 -4.85 0.14 -2.83
N ALA A 66 -3.96 0.64 -3.69
CA ALA A 66 -4.26 0.84 -5.11
C ALA A 66 -4.70 -0.47 -5.78
N CYS A 67 -4.08 -1.58 -5.41
CA CYS A 67 -4.45 -2.90 -5.90
C CYS A 67 -5.84 -3.39 -5.44
N ALA A 68 -6.52 -2.71 -4.50
CA ALA A 68 -7.92 -3.03 -4.18
C ALA A 68 -8.88 -2.61 -5.30
N ALA A 69 -8.48 -1.68 -6.16
CA ALA A 69 -9.27 -1.21 -7.30
C ALA A 69 -9.26 -2.19 -8.47
N ASP A 70 -10.25 -2.07 -9.33
CA ASP A 70 -10.35 -2.83 -10.58
C ASP A 70 -9.42 -2.26 -11.64
N GLU A 71 -9.24 -0.92 -11.65
CA GLU A 71 -8.31 -0.20 -12.50
C GLU A 71 -7.53 0.85 -11.70
N ILE A 72 -6.27 1.04 -12.06
CA ILE A 72 -5.35 1.99 -11.43
C ILE A 72 -4.89 3.01 -12.47
N PHE A 73 -5.22 4.27 -12.21
CA PHE A 73 -4.82 5.42 -13.02
C PHE A 73 -3.73 6.21 -12.29
N VAL A 74 -2.79 6.73 -13.06
CA VAL A 74 -1.63 7.47 -12.54
C VAL A 74 -1.38 8.71 -13.38
N MET A 75 -0.70 9.70 -12.82
CA MET A 75 -0.11 10.77 -13.62
C MET A 75 1.29 10.34 -14.10
N PRO A 76 1.84 10.90 -15.20
CA PRO A 76 3.15 10.50 -15.72
C PRO A 76 4.27 10.56 -14.67
N ALA A 77 4.22 11.53 -13.77
CA ALA A 77 5.20 11.76 -12.71
C ALA A 77 4.84 11.10 -11.35
N SER A 78 3.70 10.43 -11.22
CA SER A 78 3.36 9.68 -10.01
C SER A 78 4.43 8.64 -9.70
N ILE A 79 4.70 8.39 -8.41
CA ILE A 79 5.63 7.36 -7.96
C ILE A 79 4.84 6.14 -7.51
N VAL A 80 5.15 4.97 -8.09
CA VAL A 80 4.40 3.73 -7.83
C VAL A 80 5.37 2.58 -7.53
N GLY A 81 4.92 1.61 -6.72
CA GLY A 81 5.70 0.39 -6.45
C GLY A 81 6.19 0.29 -5.02
N SER A 82 7.50 0.17 -4.79
CA SER A 82 8.08 -0.11 -3.47
C SER A 82 7.45 -1.34 -2.82
N ILE A 83 7.32 -2.43 -3.61
CA ILE A 83 6.75 -3.70 -3.15
C ILE A 83 7.83 -4.44 -2.34
N GLY A 84 7.89 -4.11 -1.05
CA GLY A 84 8.91 -4.62 -0.14
C GLY A 84 8.58 -4.34 1.31
N VAL A 85 9.43 -4.85 2.21
CA VAL A 85 9.30 -4.71 3.66
C VAL A 85 10.61 -4.22 4.24
N ILE A 86 10.55 -3.26 5.14
CA ILE A 86 11.72 -2.73 5.83
C ILE A 86 11.48 -2.69 7.34
N SER A 87 12.51 -3.02 8.12
CA SER A 87 12.62 -2.70 9.53
C SER A 87 13.92 -1.93 9.72
N ALA A 88 13.84 -0.74 10.26
CA ALA A 88 15.01 0.13 10.45
C ALA A 88 15.07 0.60 11.90
N GLY A 89 16.28 0.71 12.44
CA GLY A 89 16.52 1.16 13.80
C GLY A 89 17.95 1.67 13.97
N PHE A 90 18.27 2.11 15.17
CA PHE A 90 19.59 2.57 15.56
C PHE A 90 20.16 1.71 16.68
N GLY A 91 21.49 1.52 16.70
CA GLY A 91 22.21 0.91 17.81
C GLY A 91 22.87 1.98 18.68
N PHE A 92 22.65 1.94 19.99
CA PHE A 92 23.14 2.93 20.95
C PHE A 92 24.14 2.36 21.97
N VAL A 93 24.65 1.16 21.78
CA VAL A 93 25.55 0.47 22.71
C VAL A 93 26.75 1.33 23.12
N GLU A 94 27.45 1.86 22.14
CA GLU A 94 28.65 2.69 22.39
C GLU A 94 28.30 4.08 22.93
N VAL A 95 27.13 4.60 22.63
CA VAL A 95 26.66 5.89 23.15
C VAL A 95 26.42 5.80 24.67
N ILE A 96 25.64 4.81 25.13
CA ILE A 96 25.33 4.68 26.57
C ILE A 96 26.59 4.40 27.39
N LYS A 97 27.56 3.62 26.87
CA LYS A 97 28.85 3.43 27.51
C LYS A 97 29.61 4.73 27.71
N LYS A 98 29.69 5.57 26.66
CA LYS A 98 30.43 6.85 26.70
C LYS A 98 29.86 7.86 27.70
N ILE A 99 28.55 7.85 27.91
CA ILE A 99 27.87 8.76 28.85
C ILE A 99 27.65 8.14 30.24
N GLY A 100 28.15 6.90 30.47
CA GLY A 100 28.10 6.25 31.77
C GLY A 100 26.70 5.81 32.19
N VAL A 101 25.79 5.54 31.23
CA VAL A 101 24.43 5.05 31.49
C VAL A 101 24.44 3.53 31.54
N GLU A 102 23.90 2.99 32.62
CA GLU A 102 23.66 1.56 32.80
C GLU A 102 22.19 1.23 32.46
N ARG A 103 21.98 0.34 31.45
CA ARG A 103 20.67 -0.17 31.11
C ARG A 103 20.37 -1.44 31.90
N ARG A 104 19.25 -1.48 32.60
CA ARG A 104 18.77 -2.62 33.38
C ARG A 104 17.48 -3.12 32.79
N VAL A 105 17.46 -4.39 32.33
CA VAL A 105 16.29 -5.04 31.74
C VAL A 105 15.91 -6.26 32.54
N PHE A 106 14.66 -6.33 32.96
CA PHE A 106 14.07 -7.48 33.60
C PHE A 106 12.93 -8.00 32.74
N SER A 107 13.11 -9.16 32.13
CA SER A 107 12.12 -9.73 31.21
C SER A 107 11.82 -11.19 31.51
N LYS A 108 10.68 -11.65 31.04
CA LYS A 108 10.30 -13.06 30.97
C LYS A 108 10.00 -13.40 29.51
N GLY A 109 10.53 -14.54 29.05
CA GLY A 109 10.52 -14.98 27.66
C GLY A 109 11.81 -14.56 26.94
N GLU A 110 12.48 -15.53 26.32
CA GLU A 110 13.81 -15.37 25.73
C GLU A 110 13.86 -14.26 24.66
N ASN A 111 12.81 -14.18 23.84
CA ASN A 111 12.74 -13.22 22.72
C ASN A 111 12.08 -11.88 23.09
N LYS A 112 11.86 -11.59 24.39
CA LYS A 112 11.19 -10.35 24.79
C LYS A 112 12.04 -9.09 24.58
N GLY A 113 13.35 -9.25 24.52
CA GLY A 113 14.32 -8.19 24.24
C GLY A 113 14.83 -8.18 22.79
N LEU A 114 14.08 -8.76 21.85
CA LEU A 114 14.47 -8.85 20.45
C LEU A 114 14.88 -7.47 19.89
N LEU A 115 16.04 -7.39 19.25
CA LEU A 115 16.60 -6.19 18.64
C LEU A 115 16.70 -4.99 19.61
N ASP A 116 17.00 -5.21 20.90
CA ASP A 116 17.23 -4.11 21.84
C ASP A 116 18.33 -3.18 21.33
N PRO A 117 18.04 -1.88 21.05
CA PRO A 117 19.01 -0.96 20.46
C PRO A 117 20.17 -0.60 21.38
N PHE A 118 20.09 -0.96 22.66
CA PHE A 118 21.13 -0.71 23.66
C PHE A 118 21.99 -1.94 23.96
N GLN A 119 21.79 -3.01 23.20
CA GLN A 119 22.64 -4.22 23.27
C GLN A 119 23.30 -4.51 21.91
N PRO A 120 24.42 -5.23 21.89
CA PRO A 120 24.99 -5.73 20.66
C PRO A 120 23.96 -6.55 19.89
N GLN A 121 23.96 -6.38 18.56
CA GLN A 121 23.04 -7.10 17.70
C GLN A 121 23.26 -8.60 17.80
N ASN A 122 22.19 -9.35 18.06
CA ASN A 122 22.21 -10.80 18.11
C ASN A 122 21.84 -11.37 16.72
N PRO A 123 22.66 -12.25 16.11
CA PRO A 123 22.35 -12.87 14.84
C PRO A 123 21.04 -13.67 14.82
N ASP A 124 20.66 -14.31 15.93
CA ASP A 124 19.41 -15.06 16.04
C ASP A 124 18.20 -14.12 16.00
N ASP A 125 18.29 -12.96 16.64
CA ASP A 125 17.25 -11.91 16.56
C ASP A 125 17.10 -11.40 15.14
N VAL A 126 18.21 -11.18 14.44
CA VAL A 126 18.21 -10.75 13.03
C VAL A 126 17.51 -11.78 12.16
N LYS A 127 17.81 -13.08 12.40
CA LYS A 127 17.16 -14.16 11.66
C LYS A 127 15.64 -14.16 11.84
N VAL A 128 15.15 -14.04 13.08
CA VAL A 128 13.72 -13.99 13.38
C VAL A 128 13.03 -12.85 12.61
N ILE A 129 13.65 -11.65 12.59
CA ILE A 129 13.07 -10.49 11.88
C ILE A 129 13.11 -10.67 10.37
N THR A 130 14.20 -11.20 9.83
CA THR A 130 14.31 -11.41 8.37
C THR A 130 13.36 -12.50 7.88
N ASP A 131 13.18 -13.57 8.63
CA ASP A 131 12.19 -14.60 8.31
C ASP A 131 10.76 -14.00 8.30
N LEU A 132 10.41 -13.18 9.30
CA LEU A 132 9.11 -12.49 9.35
C LEU A 132 8.93 -11.49 8.20
N GLN A 133 9.99 -10.77 7.82
CA GLN A 133 9.96 -9.85 6.68
C GLN A 133 9.73 -10.62 5.36
N GLU A 134 10.35 -11.78 5.18
CA GLU A 134 10.13 -12.60 3.99
C GLU A 134 8.68 -13.08 3.88
N GLU A 135 8.07 -13.51 5.00
CA GLU A 135 6.66 -13.90 5.03
C GLU A 135 5.73 -12.75 4.63
N ILE A 136 5.94 -11.55 5.19
CA ILE A 136 5.15 -10.36 4.87
C ILE A 136 5.37 -9.93 3.41
N HIS A 137 6.61 -9.99 2.94
CA HIS A 137 6.95 -9.66 1.56
C HIS A 137 6.32 -10.64 0.57
N GLN A 138 6.31 -11.93 0.89
CA GLN A 138 5.63 -12.93 0.06
C GLN A 138 4.11 -12.67 -0.01
N GLN A 139 3.47 -12.33 1.10
CA GLN A 139 2.05 -11.94 1.10
C GLN A 139 1.79 -10.73 0.20
N PHE A 140 2.70 -9.76 0.20
CA PHE A 140 2.57 -8.59 -0.67
C PHE A 140 2.75 -8.95 -2.16
N LYS A 141 3.73 -9.77 -2.50
CA LYS A 141 3.93 -10.31 -3.86
C LYS A 141 2.69 -11.06 -4.35
N ASP A 142 2.13 -11.92 -3.51
CA ASP A 142 0.95 -12.71 -3.83
C ASP A 142 -0.29 -11.81 -4.04
N TRP A 143 -0.48 -10.81 -3.19
CA TRP A 143 -1.54 -9.83 -3.32
C TRP A 143 -1.47 -9.07 -4.65
N VAL A 144 -0.30 -8.50 -4.96
CA VAL A 144 -0.10 -7.76 -6.21
C VAL A 144 -0.29 -8.68 -7.42
N SER A 145 0.29 -9.86 -7.39
CA SER A 145 0.15 -10.85 -8.47
C SER A 145 -1.31 -11.25 -8.70
N LYS A 146 -2.05 -11.48 -7.63
CA LYS A 146 -3.50 -11.80 -7.68
C LYS A 146 -4.31 -10.65 -8.26
N ARG A 147 -4.04 -9.41 -7.85
CA ARG A 147 -4.83 -8.25 -8.24
C ARG A 147 -4.48 -7.71 -9.62
N ARG A 148 -3.21 -7.75 -9.99
CA ARG A 148 -2.77 -7.33 -11.32
C ARG A 148 -2.96 -8.44 -12.38
N GLY A 149 -2.90 -9.71 -11.99
CA GLY A 149 -3.16 -10.85 -12.87
C GLY A 149 -2.34 -10.80 -14.16
N ASN A 150 -2.98 -10.98 -15.31
CA ASN A 150 -2.33 -10.99 -16.62
C ASN A 150 -1.73 -9.64 -17.06
N ARG A 151 -1.98 -8.55 -16.32
CA ARG A 151 -1.34 -7.25 -16.55
C ARG A 151 0.14 -7.26 -16.19
N LEU A 152 0.57 -8.19 -15.30
CA LEU A 152 1.98 -8.42 -14.97
C LEU A 152 2.54 -9.56 -15.82
N ASN A 153 3.51 -9.25 -16.66
CA ASN A 153 4.28 -10.26 -17.38
C ASN A 153 5.43 -10.77 -16.50
N THR A 154 5.56 -12.08 -16.35
CA THR A 154 6.59 -12.72 -15.50
C THR A 154 8.01 -12.32 -15.88
N GLU A 155 8.31 -12.19 -17.18
CA GLU A 155 9.62 -11.77 -17.65
C GLU A 155 9.91 -10.30 -17.28
N VAL A 156 8.91 -9.43 -17.44
CA VAL A 156 8.99 -8.01 -17.05
C VAL A 156 9.17 -7.87 -15.54
N VAL A 157 8.42 -8.65 -14.74
CA VAL A 157 8.56 -8.69 -13.27
C VAL A 157 10.01 -8.96 -12.86
N LYS A 158 10.63 -9.98 -13.44
CA LYS A 158 12.03 -10.34 -13.15
C LYS A 158 13.01 -9.30 -13.67
N LYS A 159 12.89 -8.90 -14.94
CA LYS A 159 13.80 -7.96 -15.61
C LYS A 159 13.81 -6.60 -14.92
N GLU A 160 12.65 -6.08 -14.56
CA GLU A 160 12.51 -4.76 -13.96
C GLU A 160 12.66 -4.77 -12.44
N GLY A 161 12.69 -5.93 -11.78
CA GLY A 161 12.81 -6.06 -10.33
C GLY A 161 11.57 -5.49 -9.60
N ILE A 162 10.38 -5.78 -10.12
CA ILE A 162 9.12 -5.21 -9.61
C ILE A 162 8.92 -5.57 -8.13
N PHE A 163 9.28 -6.77 -7.73
CA PHE A 163 9.15 -7.26 -6.35
C PHE A 163 10.37 -7.03 -5.46
N GLU A 164 11.33 -6.22 -5.93
CA GLU A 164 12.57 -5.87 -5.21
C GLU A 164 12.49 -4.44 -4.62
N ALA A 165 11.32 -4.03 -4.15
CA ALA A 165 11.04 -2.72 -3.58
C ALA A 165 11.39 -1.53 -4.50
N LYS A 166 11.53 -1.75 -5.80
CA LYS A 166 11.81 -0.71 -6.78
C LYS A 166 10.61 0.21 -6.95
N ILE A 167 10.89 1.48 -7.20
CA ILE A 167 9.89 2.51 -7.52
C ILE A 167 9.92 2.82 -9.02
N PHE A 168 8.77 3.20 -9.57
CA PHE A 168 8.57 3.49 -10.97
C PHE A 168 7.83 4.82 -11.14
N SER A 169 8.13 5.57 -12.18
CA SER A 169 7.26 6.68 -12.60
C SER A 169 5.92 6.13 -13.08
N GLY A 170 4.86 6.95 -13.07
CA GLY A 170 3.55 6.53 -13.55
C GLY A 170 3.58 6.04 -14.99
N SER A 171 4.32 6.71 -15.87
CA SER A 171 4.51 6.24 -17.25
C SER A 171 5.13 4.84 -17.29
N LYS A 172 6.19 4.60 -16.52
CA LYS A 172 6.84 3.27 -16.44
C LYS A 172 5.94 2.24 -15.77
N ALA A 173 5.15 2.64 -14.76
CA ALA A 173 4.20 1.77 -14.08
C ALA A 173 3.15 1.20 -15.05
N CYS A 174 2.67 1.98 -16.02
CA CYS A 174 1.79 1.48 -17.08
C CYS A 174 2.51 0.46 -17.97
N GLU A 175 3.75 0.73 -18.39
CA GLU A 175 4.53 -0.19 -19.25
C GLU A 175 4.79 -1.55 -18.57
N VAL A 176 5.02 -1.56 -17.26
CA VAL A 176 5.35 -2.78 -16.52
C VAL A 176 4.12 -3.47 -15.91
N GLY A 177 2.92 -2.92 -16.10
CA GLY A 177 1.66 -3.52 -15.64
C GLY A 177 1.28 -3.19 -14.20
N LEU A 178 1.96 -2.25 -13.54
CA LEU A 178 1.61 -1.78 -12.20
C LEU A 178 0.45 -0.77 -12.19
N ALA A 179 0.23 -0.08 -13.29
CA ALA A 179 -0.93 0.78 -13.52
C ALA A 179 -1.61 0.43 -14.85
N ASP A 180 -2.85 0.85 -15.04
CA ASP A 180 -3.62 0.53 -16.24
C ASP A 180 -3.51 1.63 -17.30
N ALA A 181 -3.53 2.90 -16.89
CA ALA A 181 -3.40 4.03 -17.81
C ALA A 181 -2.95 5.32 -17.09
N ILE A 182 -2.49 6.27 -17.90
CA ILE A 182 -2.36 7.67 -17.50
C ILE A 182 -3.75 8.30 -17.54
N GLY A 183 -4.15 8.97 -16.44
CA GLY A 183 -5.45 9.65 -16.44
C GLY A 183 -5.73 10.41 -15.14
N GLU A 184 -6.35 11.55 -15.28
CA GLU A 184 -6.88 12.37 -14.19
C GLU A 184 -8.32 11.91 -13.84
N LEU A 185 -8.67 11.97 -12.57
CA LEU A 185 -9.93 11.44 -12.04
C LEU A 185 -11.16 11.96 -12.79
N LYS A 186 -11.31 13.28 -12.89
CA LYS A 186 -12.54 13.88 -13.48
C LYS A 186 -12.64 13.58 -14.96
N GLN A 187 -11.50 13.64 -15.66
CA GLN A 187 -11.45 13.34 -17.09
C GLN A 187 -11.86 11.88 -17.34
N VAL A 188 -11.17 10.94 -16.72
CA VAL A 188 -11.40 9.49 -16.90
C VAL A 188 -12.86 9.11 -16.59
N LEU A 189 -13.38 9.64 -15.50
CA LEU A 189 -14.71 9.23 -15.04
C LEU A 189 -15.84 9.89 -15.85
N ARG A 190 -15.65 11.12 -16.34
CA ARG A 190 -16.59 11.73 -17.28
C ARG A 190 -16.62 11.00 -18.62
N GLU A 191 -15.45 10.67 -19.17
CA GLU A 191 -15.35 9.88 -20.40
C GLU A 191 -16.01 8.49 -20.27
N ARG A 192 -15.94 7.90 -19.08
CA ARG A 192 -16.46 6.55 -18.84
C ARG A 192 -17.96 6.48 -18.56
N PHE A 193 -18.48 7.43 -17.82
CA PHE A 193 -19.88 7.39 -17.34
C PHE A 193 -20.76 8.43 -18.03
N ASP A 194 -20.49 9.71 -17.80
CA ASP A 194 -21.21 10.84 -18.40
C ASP A 194 -20.50 12.16 -18.04
N GLU A 195 -20.62 13.19 -18.88
CA GLU A 195 -20.13 14.54 -18.61
C GLU A 195 -20.77 15.14 -17.34
N ASP A 196 -22.03 14.81 -17.08
CA ASP A 196 -22.83 15.34 -15.95
C ASP A 196 -22.67 14.51 -14.66
N ILE A 197 -21.71 13.58 -14.59
CA ILE A 197 -21.51 12.75 -13.38
C ILE A 197 -21.23 13.61 -12.14
N ILE A 198 -21.91 13.31 -11.05
CA ILE A 198 -21.78 14.03 -9.79
C ILE A 198 -20.77 13.32 -8.88
N PHE A 199 -19.74 14.05 -8.47
CA PHE A 199 -18.74 13.57 -7.51
C PHE A 199 -19.18 13.89 -6.09
N LYS A 200 -19.22 12.87 -5.22
CA LYS A 200 -19.57 13.02 -3.81
C LYS A 200 -18.39 12.61 -2.93
N GLY A 201 -17.72 13.58 -2.32
CA GLY A 201 -16.66 13.31 -1.35
C GLY A 201 -17.21 12.77 -0.03
N THR A 202 -16.46 11.93 0.63
CA THR A 202 -16.85 11.33 1.93
C THR A 202 -16.41 12.16 3.13
N ASP A 203 -15.40 12.99 3.01
CA ASP A 203 -14.96 14.11 3.92
C ASP A 203 -13.57 14.64 3.50
N SER A 204 -13.17 15.79 4.08
CA SER A 204 -12.03 16.60 3.67
C SER A 204 -10.63 16.05 3.98
N SER A 205 -10.50 14.84 4.54
CA SER A 205 -9.19 14.29 4.97
C SER A 205 -8.86 12.88 4.50
N THR A 206 -9.79 12.19 3.86
CA THR A 206 -9.53 10.86 3.28
C THR A 206 -10.36 10.73 2.02
N VAL A 207 -9.68 10.59 0.90
CA VAL A 207 -10.31 10.77 -0.39
C VAL A 207 -10.80 9.43 -0.92
N ILE A 208 -11.96 9.02 -0.43
CA ILE A 208 -12.80 8.02 -1.09
C ILE A 208 -13.99 8.82 -1.64
N THR A 209 -14.05 8.94 -2.94
CA THR A 209 -15.15 9.64 -3.62
C THR A 209 -16.10 8.61 -4.21
N ALA A 210 -17.37 8.67 -3.83
CA ALA A 210 -18.44 7.94 -4.50
C ALA A 210 -18.94 8.75 -5.71
N LEU A 211 -19.17 8.08 -6.80
CA LEU A 211 -19.62 8.64 -8.08
C LEU A 211 -21.10 8.31 -8.32
#